data_fddc6a61ebbf2644d74e0fc9a3ca6012
#
_entry.id   fddc6a61ebbf2644d74e0fc9a3ca6012
#
_cell.length_a   1.000
_cell.length_b   1.000
_cell.length_c   1.000
_cell.angle_alpha   90.00
_cell.angle_beta   90.00
_cell.angle_gamma   90.00
#
_symmetry.space_group_name_H-M   'P 1'
#
loop_
_entity.id
_entity.type
_entity.pdbx_description
1 polymer ?
#
loop_
_entity_poly.entity_id
_entity_poly.type
_entity_poly.pdbx_seq_one_letter_code
_entity_poly.pdbx_strand_id
1 'polypeptide(L)'
;MQAATRTFWNAGHEIGCRMSPLLERERSGTRAALRAGLVLLVVLQPAACVAPRSVAAAPPAPPHGGWRFETTPVWHDEFEYAGLPDPARWNFEQGGHGWGNHELQHYTDSIRNARVGGGVLAITARRHKAGKSDYSSARLTSKDKGDFRYGRFEVRARLPEGRGTWPAIWMLPTDQLYGGWPASGEIDIMEHVGYDPGRIHVTMHTGAYNHRIGTQKTATYMVGDATTQFHRYRVDWTPATIRGYIDDVPMYEFVNEGTGPAAWPFDQRFHFLLNIAVGGDWGGKEGVDDMIFPATLQIDYVRVYRLVDPATGRGAE
;
A
#
# COMPACT_ATOMS: atom_id res chain seq x y z
N MET A 1 -15.56 -48.47 25.58
CA MET A 1 -15.32 -48.22 27.02
C MET A 1 -14.95 -46.73 27.09
N GLN A 2 -15.91 -45.98 27.51
CA GLN A 2 -16.00 -45.07 28.66
C GLN A 2 -15.14 -43.82 28.45
N ALA A 3 -15.64 -42.68 28.37
CA ALA A 3 -16.71 -41.83 28.95
C ALA A 3 -16.03 -40.53 29.36
N ALA A 4 -16.42 -39.45 28.76
CA ALA A 4 -17.14 -38.29 29.28
C ALA A 4 -16.59 -37.70 30.60
N THR A 5 -16.32 -36.40 30.60
CA THR A 5 -16.98 -35.51 31.56
C THR A 5 -16.89 -34.05 31.12
N ARG A 6 -18.05 -33.40 31.18
CA ARG A 6 -18.31 -31.94 31.08
C ARG A 6 -17.83 -31.23 32.34
N THR A 7 -17.58 -29.93 32.25
CA THR A 7 -18.19 -28.98 33.20
C THR A 7 -18.13 -27.53 32.68
N PHE A 8 -19.25 -26.87 32.88
CA PHE A 8 -19.70 -25.50 32.69
C PHE A 8 -19.01 -24.48 33.59
N TRP A 9 -19.09 -23.17 33.17
CA TRP A 9 -19.64 -21.99 33.90
C TRP A 9 -19.10 -20.74 33.16
N ASN A 10 -19.84 -19.87 32.56
CA ASN A 10 -20.98 -18.96 32.77
C ASN A 10 -20.67 -17.71 33.62
N ALA A 11 -21.12 -16.59 33.08
CA ALA A 11 -21.41 -15.24 33.59
C ALA A 11 -20.52 -14.15 32.91
N GLY A 12 -21.00 -13.21 32.12
CA GLY A 12 -22.29 -12.51 32.08
C GLY A 12 -22.14 -11.11 32.71
N HIS A 13 -22.01 -10.03 31.90
CA HIS A 13 -22.49 -8.71 32.30
C HIS A 13 -22.83 -7.86 31.06
N GLU A 14 -24.12 -7.83 30.78
CA GLU A 14 -24.72 -6.80 29.95
C GLU A 14 -25.01 -5.55 30.81
N ILE A 15 -24.70 -4.36 30.31
CA ILE A 15 -25.24 -3.14 30.84
C ILE A 15 -26.11 -2.52 29.74
N GLY A 16 -27.41 -2.77 29.85
CA GLY A 16 -28.43 -2.16 29.04
C GLY A 16 -28.80 -0.78 29.57
N CYS A 17 -28.84 0.21 28.71
CA CYS A 17 -29.45 1.51 28.97
C CYS A 17 -30.87 1.50 28.40
N ARG A 18 -31.87 1.47 29.29
CA ARG A 18 -33.31 1.56 28.97
C ARG A 18 -33.71 3.01 28.90
N MET A 19 -34.32 3.43 27.77
CA MET A 19 -35.17 4.60 27.69
C MET A 19 -36.61 4.17 28.00
N SER A 20 -37.25 4.88 28.92
CA SER A 20 -38.69 4.76 29.21
C SER A 20 -39.45 5.94 28.62
N PRO A 21 -40.62 5.72 28.06
CA PRO A 21 -41.51 6.81 27.58
C PRO A 21 -42.45 7.30 28.69
N LEU A 22 -42.63 8.59 28.80
CA LEU A 22 -43.68 9.19 29.63
C LEU A 22 -44.88 9.59 28.77
N LEU A 23 -46.01 9.06 29.20
CA LEU A 23 -47.36 9.26 28.67
C LEU A 23 -47.92 10.66 29.00
N GLU A 24 -48.64 11.19 28.03
CA GLU A 24 -49.56 12.32 28.14
C GLU A 24 -50.66 12.12 29.20
N ARG A 25 -51.04 13.22 29.84
CA ARG A 25 -52.39 13.39 30.39
C ARG A 25 -52.79 14.87 30.36
N GLU A 26 -53.74 15.18 29.51
CA GLU A 26 -54.48 16.43 29.54
C GLU A 26 -55.32 16.58 30.83
N ARG A 27 -55.45 17.78 31.32
CA ARG A 27 -56.72 18.32 31.81
C ARG A 27 -56.71 19.86 31.89
N SER A 28 -57.83 20.40 31.42
CA SER A 28 -58.32 21.75 31.32
C SER A 28 -58.30 22.55 32.61
N GLY A 29 -58.20 23.87 32.49
CA GLY A 29 -58.61 24.80 33.56
C GLY A 29 -58.25 26.25 33.28
N THR A 30 -59.20 27.00 32.76
CA THR A 30 -59.22 28.45 32.56
C THR A 30 -58.94 29.25 33.83
N ARG A 31 -58.10 30.29 33.77
CA ARG A 31 -58.27 31.62 34.35
C ARG A 31 -57.22 32.63 33.85
N ALA A 32 -57.73 33.73 33.38
CA ALA A 32 -56.97 34.88 32.89
C ALA A 32 -56.27 35.64 34.03
N ALA A 33 -55.04 36.08 33.77
CA ALA A 33 -54.43 37.22 34.45
C ALA A 33 -53.38 37.88 33.54
N LEU A 34 -53.63 39.12 33.18
CA LEU A 34 -52.70 40.02 32.53
C LEU A 34 -51.38 40.15 33.35
N ARG A 35 -50.26 40.01 32.76
CA ARG A 35 -49.03 40.72 33.18
C ARG A 35 -48.03 40.85 32.03
N ALA A 36 -47.48 42.05 31.98
CA ALA A 36 -46.57 42.65 31.07
C ALA A 36 -45.50 41.76 30.44
N GLY A 37 -45.33 41.90 29.11
CA GLY A 37 -44.31 41.23 28.34
C GLY A 37 -42.90 41.82 28.53
N LEU A 38 -41.98 40.93 28.82
CA LEU A 38 -40.58 41.19 28.61
C LEU A 38 -40.18 40.39 27.37
N VAL A 39 -40.01 41.11 26.25
CA VAL A 39 -39.52 40.52 25.02
C VAL A 39 -38.03 40.30 25.18
N LEU A 40 -37.61 39.04 25.45
CA LEU A 40 -36.22 38.63 25.43
C LEU A 40 -35.80 38.41 23.96
N LEU A 41 -35.08 39.36 23.39
CA LEU A 41 -34.47 39.22 22.08
C LEU A 41 -33.33 38.21 22.22
N VAL A 42 -33.55 36.94 21.82
CA VAL A 42 -32.48 35.98 21.66
C VAL A 42 -31.79 36.28 20.34
N VAL A 43 -30.63 36.92 20.41
CA VAL A 43 -29.76 37.12 19.26
C VAL A 43 -29.08 35.75 18.99
N LEU A 44 -29.60 35.02 18.00
CA LEU A 44 -28.91 33.86 17.44
C LEU A 44 -27.65 34.34 16.73
N GLN A 45 -26.49 34.17 17.35
CA GLN A 45 -25.21 34.31 16.67
C GLN A 45 -25.03 33.13 15.72
N PRO A 46 -24.73 33.35 14.43
CA PRO A 46 -24.38 32.26 13.54
C PRO A 46 -23.08 31.61 14.02
N ALA A 47 -23.14 30.31 14.30
CA ALA A 47 -21.96 29.48 14.53
C ALA A 47 -21.10 29.53 13.26
N ALA A 48 -19.98 30.24 13.30
CA ALA A 48 -19.01 30.21 12.23
C ALA A 48 -18.44 28.79 12.16
N CYS A 49 -18.78 28.05 11.11
CA CYS A 49 -18.09 26.83 10.75
C CYS A 49 -16.62 27.17 10.49
N VAL A 50 -15.75 26.90 11.45
CA VAL A 50 -14.31 26.92 11.25
C VAL A 50 -13.99 25.71 10.37
N ALA A 51 -13.76 25.95 9.09
CA ALA A 51 -13.25 24.93 8.19
C ALA A 51 -11.91 24.39 8.77
N PRO A 52 -11.68 23.07 8.74
CA PRO A 52 -10.42 22.52 9.19
C PRO A 52 -9.30 23.15 8.34
N ARG A 53 -8.36 23.80 9.00
CA ARG A 53 -7.15 24.29 8.34
C ARG A 53 -6.45 23.08 7.75
N SER A 54 -6.33 23.05 6.43
CA SER A 54 -5.40 22.18 5.73
C SER A 54 -4.02 22.47 6.30
N VAL A 55 -3.48 21.51 7.04
CA VAL A 55 -2.09 21.54 7.48
C VAL A 55 -1.28 21.34 6.20
N ALA A 56 -0.62 22.39 5.71
CA ALA A 56 0.33 22.27 4.63
C ALA A 56 1.36 21.20 5.04
N ALA A 57 1.52 20.16 4.20
CA ALA A 57 2.49 19.11 4.47
C ALA A 57 3.86 19.74 4.69
N ALA A 58 4.52 19.40 5.78
CA ALA A 58 5.88 19.82 6.04
C ALA A 58 6.78 19.40 4.85
N PRO A 59 7.74 20.23 4.43
CA PRO A 59 8.68 19.83 3.38
C PRO A 59 9.36 18.53 3.80
N PRO A 60 9.59 17.60 2.85
CA PRO A 60 10.20 16.31 3.15
C PRO A 60 11.55 16.54 3.84
N ALA A 61 11.79 15.82 4.93
CA ALA A 61 13.06 15.90 5.64
C ALA A 61 14.21 15.60 4.65
N PRO A 62 15.31 16.37 4.69
CA PRO A 62 16.43 16.11 3.79
C PRO A 62 16.97 14.69 4.02
N PRO A 63 17.44 14.02 2.96
CA PRO A 63 18.08 12.70 3.10
C PRO A 63 19.25 12.79 4.09
N HIS A 64 19.53 11.67 4.76
CA HIS A 64 20.66 11.59 5.68
C HIS A 64 21.98 12.00 5.01
N GLY A 65 22.83 12.77 5.67
CA GLY A 65 24.13 13.17 5.12
C GLY A 65 24.13 14.22 4.03
N GLY A 66 23.00 14.94 3.83
CA GLY A 66 22.90 16.01 2.82
C GLY A 66 22.64 15.54 1.40
N TRP A 67 22.38 14.25 1.19
CA TRP A 67 21.98 13.68 -0.09
C TRP A 67 20.73 14.39 -0.66
N ARG A 68 20.75 14.61 -1.96
CA ARG A 68 19.63 15.20 -2.72
C ARG A 68 19.26 14.30 -3.89
N PHE A 69 18.11 14.56 -4.50
CA PHE A 69 17.69 13.90 -5.72
C PHE A 69 17.55 14.90 -6.85
N GLU A 70 17.83 14.48 -8.07
CA GLU A 70 17.53 15.27 -9.26
C GLU A 70 16.01 15.59 -9.29
N THR A 71 15.64 16.68 -9.93
CA THR A 71 14.24 17.09 -10.06
C THR A 71 13.57 16.52 -11.31
N THR A 72 14.40 16.08 -12.28
CA THR A 72 13.94 15.42 -13.50
C THR A 72 14.19 13.92 -13.35
N PRO A 73 13.19 13.06 -13.62
CA PRO A 73 13.40 11.62 -13.56
C PRO A 73 14.38 11.15 -14.63
N VAL A 74 15.30 10.26 -14.27
CA VAL A 74 16.26 9.64 -15.19
C VAL A 74 15.69 8.42 -15.90
N TRP A 75 14.63 7.85 -15.35
CA TRP A 75 13.83 6.81 -15.96
C TRP A 75 12.39 6.97 -15.50
N HIS A 76 11.44 6.80 -16.43
CA HIS A 76 10.02 6.93 -16.10
C HIS A 76 9.14 6.24 -17.15
N ASP A 77 7.92 5.96 -16.75
CA ASP A 77 6.79 5.66 -17.62
C ASP A 77 5.55 6.40 -17.11
N GLU A 78 5.03 7.30 -17.96
CA GLU A 78 3.84 8.11 -17.68
C GLU A 78 2.57 7.47 -18.26
N PHE A 79 2.70 6.33 -18.92
CA PHE A 79 1.61 5.57 -19.53
C PHE A 79 0.70 6.38 -20.49
N GLU A 80 1.27 7.39 -21.17
CA GLU A 80 0.56 8.25 -22.14
C GLU A 80 0.45 7.61 -23.53
N TYR A 81 0.32 6.30 -23.60
CA TYR A 81 0.13 5.53 -24.83
C TYR A 81 -1.01 4.51 -24.64
N ALA A 82 -1.30 3.69 -25.65
CA ALA A 82 -2.34 2.66 -25.56
C ALA A 82 -1.80 1.31 -26.03
N GLY A 83 -2.24 0.25 -25.35
CA GLY A 83 -1.88 -1.14 -25.69
C GLY A 83 -1.26 -1.91 -24.55
N LEU A 84 -0.30 -2.76 -24.85
CA LEU A 84 0.53 -3.42 -23.83
C LEU A 84 1.54 -2.45 -23.24
N PRO A 85 2.04 -2.69 -22.00
CA PRO A 85 3.20 -1.98 -21.44
C PRO A 85 4.38 -1.96 -22.43
N ASP A 86 5.07 -0.81 -22.49
CA ASP A 86 6.20 -0.59 -23.39
C ASP A 86 7.30 -1.64 -23.19
N PRO A 87 7.59 -2.48 -24.21
CA PRO A 87 8.60 -3.53 -24.10
C PRO A 87 10.04 -2.97 -23.96
N ALA A 88 10.26 -1.67 -24.19
CA ALA A 88 11.55 -1.04 -23.90
C ALA A 88 11.75 -0.79 -22.39
N ARG A 89 10.68 -0.80 -21.59
CA ARG A 89 10.70 -0.54 -20.15
C ARG A 89 10.30 -1.75 -19.30
N TRP A 90 9.43 -2.61 -19.83
CA TRP A 90 8.81 -3.69 -19.05
C TRP A 90 8.99 -5.04 -19.70
N ASN A 91 9.20 -6.05 -18.85
CA ASN A 91 9.06 -7.46 -19.19
C ASN A 91 7.84 -8.01 -18.46
N PHE A 92 7.28 -9.12 -18.98
CA PHE A 92 6.29 -9.93 -18.31
C PHE A 92 6.95 -11.16 -17.69
N GLU A 93 6.74 -11.38 -16.41
CA GLU A 93 6.99 -12.68 -15.80
C GLU A 93 5.73 -13.53 -15.88
N GLN A 94 5.86 -14.79 -16.29
CA GLN A 94 4.73 -15.68 -16.55
C GLN A 94 4.80 -16.96 -15.72
N GLY A 95 3.65 -17.54 -15.44
CA GLY A 95 3.55 -18.83 -14.76
C GLY A 95 2.59 -18.83 -13.56
N GLY A 96 2.27 -20.03 -13.09
CA GLY A 96 1.33 -20.28 -11.98
C GLY A 96 1.87 -21.34 -11.03
N HIS A 97 3.12 -21.21 -10.61
CA HIS A 97 3.82 -22.16 -9.72
C HIS A 97 3.74 -21.75 -8.24
N GLY A 98 2.84 -20.80 -7.90
CA GLY A 98 2.62 -20.32 -6.53
C GLY A 98 3.62 -19.26 -6.05
N TRP A 99 4.62 -18.91 -6.85
CA TRP A 99 5.56 -17.78 -6.67
C TRP A 99 6.21 -17.70 -5.28
N GLY A 100 6.35 -18.86 -4.62
CA GLY A 100 6.98 -18.98 -3.29
C GLY A 100 6.02 -18.74 -2.11
N ASN A 101 4.77 -18.31 -2.37
CA ASN A 101 3.78 -17.93 -1.35
C ASN A 101 2.44 -18.66 -1.53
N HIS A 102 2.40 -19.79 -2.25
CA HIS A 102 1.17 -20.54 -2.59
C HIS A 102 0.08 -19.67 -3.27
N GLU A 103 0.53 -18.69 -4.07
CA GLU A 103 -0.36 -17.80 -4.82
C GLU A 103 -1.17 -18.58 -5.86
N LEU A 104 -2.42 -18.16 -6.09
CA LEU A 104 -3.39 -18.93 -6.87
C LEU A 104 -3.44 -18.55 -8.36
N GLN A 105 -2.96 -17.36 -8.74
CA GLN A 105 -3.00 -16.88 -10.10
C GLN A 105 -1.91 -17.49 -10.99
N HIS A 106 -2.21 -17.50 -12.28
CA HIS A 106 -1.21 -17.60 -13.34
C HIS A 106 -0.94 -16.21 -13.89
N TYR A 107 0.30 -15.73 -13.84
CA TYR A 107 0.70 -14.48 -14.49
C TYR A 107 0.86 -14.69 -15.97
N THR A 108 0.32 -13.75 -16.77
CA THR A 108 0.28 -13.79 -18.23
C THR A 108 0.80 -12.48 -18.83
N ASP A 109 1.13 -12.50 -20.11
CA ASP A 109 1.45 -11.34 -20.94
C ASP A 109 0.22 -10.78 -21.70
N SER A 110 -0.98 -11.19 -21.29
CA SER A 110 -2.22 -10.82 -21.95
C SER A 110 -2.60 -9.36 -21.70
N ILE A 111 -3.03 -8.67 -22.74
CA ILE A 111 -3.65 -7.33 -22.64
C ILE A 111 -4.90 -7.30 -21.73
N ARG A 112 -5.46 -8.46 -21.42
CA ARG A 112 -6.55 -8.61 -20.46
C ARG A 112 -6.08 -8.41 -19.01
N ASN A 113 -4.79 -8.70 -18.73
CA ASN A 113 -4.21 -8.63 -17.40
C ASN A 113 -3.29 -7.42 -17.21
N ALA A 114 -2.67 -6.90 -18.28
CA ALA A 114 -1.95 -5.62 -18.21
C ALA A 114 -2.24 -4.80 -19.47
N ARG A 115 -2.75 -3.59 -19.28
CA ARG A 115 -3.12 -2.67 -20.36
C ARG A 115 -2.83 -1.24 -19.98
N VAL A 116 -2.24 -0.51 -20.93
CA VAL A 116 -2.09 0.94 -20.86
C VAL A 116 -3.21 1.59 -21.67
N GLY A 117 -3.80 2.64 -21.12
CA GLY A 117 -4.81 3.45 -21.80
C GLY A 117 -5.42 4.50 -20.88
N GLY A 118 -5.73 5.68 -21.44
CA GLY A 118 -6.26 6.81 -20.67
C GLY A 118 -5.30 7.37 -19.64
N GLY A 119 -3.98 7.32 -19.93
CA GLY A 119 -2.94 7.82 -19.02
C GLY A 119 -2.62 6.93 -17.83
N VAL A 120 -3.06 5.65 -17.86
CA VAL A 120 -2.78 4.73 -16.74
C VAL A 120 -2.40 3.33 -17.24
N LEU A 121 -1.55 2.64 -16.49
CA LEU A 121 -1.38 1.20 -16.56
C LEU A 121 -2.42 0.55 -15.64
N ALA A 122 -3.23 -0.35 -16.19
CA ALA A 122 -4.16 -1.20 -15.44
C ALA A 122 -3.62 -2.63 -15.38
N ILE A 123 -3.21 -3.08 -14.20
CA ILE A 123 -2.94 -4.49 -13.91
C ILE A 123 -4.22 -5.09 -13.32
N THR A 124 -4.77 -6.10 -13.98
CA THR A 124 -6.09 -6.65 -13.62
C THR A 124 -6.00 -8.14 -13.31
N ALA A 125 -6.27 -8.49 -12.07
CA ALA A 125 -6.53 -9.86 -11.67
C ALA A 125 -7.96 -10.25 -12.05
N ARG A 126 -8.13 -11.47 -12.57
CA ARG A 126 -9.41 -11.98 -13.08
C ARG A 126 -9.66 -13.40 -12.61
N ARG A 127 -10.90 -13.72 -12.30
CA ARG A 127 -11.34 -15.11 -12.25
C ARG A 127 -11.48 -15.64 -13.65
N HIS A 128 -10.38 -16.14 -14.20
CA HIS A 128 -10.28 -16.66 -15.55
C HIS A 128 -9.20 -17.73 -15.61
N LYS A 129 -9.58 -18.90 -16.10
CA LYS A 129 -8.67 -20.04 -16.18
C LYS A 129 -7.46 -19.74 -17.06
N ALA A 130 -6.27 -19.89 -16.50
CA ALA A 130 -5.00 -19.74 -17.19
C ALA A 130 -4.04 -20.85 -16.73
N GLY A 131 -3.56 -21.68 -17.66
CA GLY A 131 -2.84 -22.89 -17.32
C GLY A 131 -3.66 -23.81 -16.41
N LYS A 132 -3.12 -24.11 -15.21
CA LYS A 132 -3.79 -24.89 -14.17
C LYS A 132 -4.51 -24.04 -13.12
N SER A 133 -4.37 -22.71 -13.18
CA SER A 133 -4.92 -21.76 -12.21
C SER A 133 -6.31 -21.32 -12.65
N ASP A 134 -7.19 -21.07 -11.68
CA ASP A 134 -8.54 -20.51 -11.92
C ASP A 134 -8.54 -18.98 -11.97
N TYR A 135 -7.38 -18.36 -11.68
CA TYR A 135 -7.17 -16.92 -11.73
C TYR A 135 -6.03 -16.58 -12.69
N SER A 136 -6.15 -15.44 -13.36
CA SER A 136 -5.09 -14.83 -14.14
C SER A 136 -4.78 -13.44 -13.64
N SER A 137 -3.53 -13.01 -13.76
CA SER A 137 -3.07 -11.66 -13.44
C SER A 137 -1.85 -11.30 -14.28
N ALA A 138 -1.21 -10.16 -14.02
CA ALA A 138 0.08 -9.81 -14.59
C ALA A 138 1.09 -9.44 -13.52
N ARG A 139 2.35 -9.75 -13.82
CA ARG A 139 3.54 -9.35 -13.07
C ARG A 139 4.53 -8.76 -14.07
N LEU A 140 4.74 -7.45 -13.95
CA LEU A 140 5.68 -6.70 -14.77
C LEU A 140 6.98 -6.52 -14.01
N THR A 141 8.10 -6.49 -14.73
CA THR A 141 9.40 -6.18 -14.17
C THR A 141 10.19 -5.27 -15.10
N SER A 142 10.94 -4.32 -14.52
CA SER A 142 11.86 -3.46 -15.27
C SER A 142 13.27 -4.04 -15.41
N LYS A 143 13.48 -5.30 -15.04
CA LYS A 143 14.79 -5.97 -15.08
C LYS A 143 15.46 -5.84 -16.42
N ASP A 144 16.74 -5.44 -16.43
CA ASP A 144 17.59 -5.19 -17.60
C ASP A 144 17.10 -4.03 -18.52
N LYS A 145 16.13 -3.23 -18.03
CA LYS A 145 15.55 -2.07 -18.72
C LYS A 145 15.43 -0.82 -17.82
N GLY A 146 15.54 -1.02 -16.52
CA GLY A 146 15.46 0.01 -15.50
C GLY A 146 16.00 -0.55 -14.19
N ASP A 147 17.33 -0.72 -14.15
CA ASP A 147 18.08 -1.23 -13.00
C ASP A 147 18.86 -0.09 -12.37
N PHE A 148 18.66 0.11 -11.07
CA PHE A 148 19.23 1.26 -10.37
C PHE A 148 19.85 0.84 -9.04
N ARG A 149 20.93 1.50 -8.69
CA ARG A 149 21.49 1.49 -7.35
C ARG A 149 21.33 2.89 -6.76
N TYR A 150 20.59 3.00 -5.67
CA TYR A 150 20.21 4.25 -5.04
C TYR A 150 19.29 5.14 -5.90
N GLY A 151 18.63 6.07 -5.26
CA GLY A 151 17.73 7.00 -5.94
C GLY A 151 16.43 7.21 -5.17
N ARG A 152 15.57 8.01 -5.76
CA ARG A 152 14.16 8.13 -5.38
C ARG A 152 13.33 7.33 -6.37
N PHE A 153 12.52 6.43 -5.84
CA PHE A 153 11.62 5.57 -6.60
C PHE A 153 10.19 5.93 -6.22
N GLU A 154 9.44 6.46 -7.17
CA GLU A 154 8.09 7.00 -6.93
C GLU A 154 7.09 6.38 -7.89
N VAL A 155 5.98 5.89 -7.36
CA VAL A 155 4.86 5.34 -8.12
C VAL A 155 3.58 5.97 -7.61
N ARG A 156 2.76 6.51 -8.53
CA ARG A 156 1.43 6.99 -8.19
C ARG A 156 0.39 5.96 -8.62
N ALA A 157 -0.34 5.43 -7.65
CA ALA A 157 -1.24 4.31 -7.89
C ALA A 157 -2.53 4.40 -7.06
N ARG A 158 -3.58 3.74 -7.58
CA ARG A 158 -4.83 3.43 -6.89
C ARG A 158 -4.96 1.92 -6.78
N LEU A 159 -5.19 1.42 -5.57
CA LEU A 159 -5.13 0.00 -5.26
C LEU A 159 -6.45 -0.70 -5.56
N PRO A 160 -6.44 -2.00 -5.84
CA PRO A 160 -7.66 -2.80 -5.84
C PRO A 160 -8.18 -2.99 -4.43
N GLU A 161 -9.48 -3.19 -4.31
CA GLU A 161 -10.10 -3.67 -3.07
C GLU A 161 -10.57 -5.12 -3.23
N GLY A 162 -10.93 -5.74 -2.10
CA GLY A 162 -11.57 -7.03 -2.07
C GLY A 162 -10.67 -8.16 -1.58
N ARG A 163 -11.26 -8.97 -0.71
CA ARG A 163 -10.60 -10.08 -0.03
C ARG A 163 -10.03 -11.11 -1.01
N GLY A 164 -8.76 -11.39 -0.88
CA GLY A 164 -8.02 -12.29 -1.76
C GLY A 164 -7.11 -11.57 -2.76
N THR A 165 -7.15 -10.23 -2.86
CA THR A 165 -6.16 -9.48 -3.64
C THR A 165 -4.92 -9.17 -2.79
N TRP A 166 -3.76 -9.17 -3.46
CA TRP A 166 -2.48 -8.78 -2.89
C TRP A 166 -1.66 -8.01 -3.95
N PRO A 167 -1.96 -6.72 -4.14
CA PRO A 167 -1.18 -5.85 -4.99
C PRO A 167 0.15 -5.48 -4.35
N ALA A 168 1.20 -5.38 -5.16
CA ALA A 168 2.53 -4.97 -4.74
C ALA A 168 3.23 -4.06 -5.75
N ILE A 169 3.93 -3.06 -5.23
CA ILE A 169 4.91 -2.21 -5.88
C ILE A 169 6.20 -2.40 -5.12
N TRP A 170 7.18 -3.06 -5.70
CA TRP A 170 8.34 -3.55 -4.99
C TRP A 170 9.56 -3.70 -5.89
N MET A 171 10.70 -4.09 -5.33
CA MET A 171 11.95 -4.21 -6.06
C MET A 171 12.73 -5.45 -5.62
N LEU A 172 13.35 -6.11 -6.60
CA LEU A 172 14.31 -7.21 -6.38
C LEU A 172 15.68 -6.85 -6.94
N PRO A 173 16.75 -7.46 -6.37
CA PRO A 173 18.12 -7.25 -6.86
C PRO A 173 18.28 -7.84 -8.26
N THR A 174 18.88 -7.05 -9.16
CA THR A 174 19.21 -7.50 -10.52
C THR A 174 20.44 -8.40 -10.50
N ASP A 175 21.47 -8.00 -9.74
CA ASP A 175 22.78 -8.65 -9.76
C ASP A 175 22.86 -9.85 -8.80
N GLN A 176 22.05 -9.92 -7.76
CA GLN A 176 22.03 -10.99 -6.76
C GLN A 176 23.41 -11.30 -6.15
N LEU A 177 24.19 -10.26 -5.84
CA LEU A 177 25.59 -10.37 -5.42
C LEU A 177 25.81 -11.22 -4.17
N TYR A 178 24.79 -11.32 -3.32
CA TYR A 178 24.85 -12.03 -2.02
C TYR A 178 24.11 -13.37 -2.04
N GLY A 179 23.68 -13.81 -3.24
CA GLY A 179 22.93 -15.07 -3.43
C GLY A 179 21.42 -14.86 -3.59
N GLY A 180 20.68 -15.96 -3.62
CA GLY A 180 19.23 -15.95 -3.78
C GLY A 180 18.50 -15.31 -2.59
N TRP A 181 17.20 -15.08 -2.79
CA TRP A 181 16.34 -14.51 -1.76
C TRP A 181 16.40 -15.30 -0.43
N PRO A 182 16.49 -14.62 0.73
CA PRO A 182 16.45 -13.17 0.95
C PRO A 182 17.85 -12.51 1.05
N ALA A 183 18.93 -13.24 0.76
CA ALA A 183 20.30 -12.79 1.02
C ALA A 183 20.70 -11.52 0.24
N SER A 184 20.19 -11.37 -1.00
CA SER A 184 20.43 -10.18 -1.83
C SER A 184 19.41 -9.06 -1.65
N GLY A 185 18.45 -9.23 -0.73
CA GLY A 185 17.50 -8.19 -0.35
C GLY A 185 16.22 -8.15 -1.17
N GLU A 186 15.24 -7.37 -0.66
CA GLU A 186 13.97 -6.99 -1.28
C GLU A 186 13.52 -5.67 -0.67
N ILE A 187 12.97 -4.78 -1.49
CA ILE A 187 12.44 -3.48 -1.08
C ILE A 187 10.97 -3.42 -1.49
N ASP A 188 10.05 -3.48 -0.51
CA ASP A 188 8.62 -3.35 -0.76
C ASP A 188 8.23 -1.90 -0.51
N ILE A 189 7.99 -1.17 -1.62
CA ILE A 189 7.58 0.24 -1.59
C ILE A 189 6.14 0.36 -1.13
N MET A 190 5.29 -0.56 -1.57
CA MET A 190 3.89 -0.66 -1.20
C MET A 190 3.41 -2.10 -1.33
N GLU A 191 2.87 -2.63 -0.27
CA GLU A 191 2.06 -3.84 -0.29
C GLU A 191 0.72 -3.59 0.40
N HIS A 192 -0.31 -4.26 -0.08
CA HIS A 192 -1.65 -4.19 0.47
C HIS A 192 -2.34 -5.56 0.34
N VAL A 193 -3.19 -5.92 1.30
CA VAL A 193 -4.03 -7.10 1.22
C VAL A 193 -5.50 -6.73 1.33
N GLY A 194 -6.30 -7.25 0.41
CA GLY A 194 -7.68 -6.82 0.26
C GLY A 194 -8.63 -7.17 1.42
N TYR A 195 -8.21 -8.01 2.37
CA TYR A 195 -8.97 -8.27 3.60
C TYR A 195 -8.72 -7.24 4.71
N ASP A 196 -7.67 -6.40 4.59
CA ASP A 196 -7.36 -5.29 5.52
C ASP A 196 -7.26 -3.98 4.72
N PRO A 197 -8.41 -3.46 4.23
CA PRO A 197 -8.44 -2.38 3.27
C PRO A 197 -7.87 -1.08 3.84
N GLY A 198 -7.02 -0.45 3.02
CA GLY A 198 -6.37 0.81 3.36
C GLY A 198 -5.11 0.67 4.24
N ARG A 199 -4.78 -0.50 4.75
CA ARG A 199 -3.52 -0.72 5.45
C ARG A 199 -2.39 -0.98 4.46
N ILE A 200 -1.48 -0.02 4.34
CA ILE A 200 -0.31 -0.08 3.48
C ILE A 200 0.89 -0.56 4.28
N HIS A 201 1.67 -1.46 3.71
CA HIS A 201 2.91 -1.98 4.28
C HIS A 201 4.10 -1.51 3.45
N VAL A 202 5.17 -1.10 4.12
CA VAL A 202 6.49 -0.84 3.56
C VAL A 202 7.46 -1.77 4.27
N THR A 203 8.16 -2.62 3.53
CA THR A 203 8.97 -3.69 4.12
C THR A 203 10.34 -3.79 3.48
N MET A 204 11.35 -4.13 4.29
CA MET A 204 12.67 -4.54 3.81
C MET A 204 12.93 -5.98 4.22
N HIS A 205 13.30 -6.82 3.24
CA HIS A 205 13.76 -8.17 3.49
C HIS A 205 15.26 -8.29 3.19
N THR A 206 15.98 -8.96 4.09
CA THR A 206 17.42 -9.23 3.96
C THR A 206 17.76 -10.60 4.53
N GLY A 207 18.99 -11.04 4.41
CA GLY A 207 19.43 -12.29 5.05
C GLY A 207 19.17 -12.33 6.55
N ALA A 208 19.39 -11.22 7.27
CA ALA A 208 19.14 -11.10 8.72
C ALA A 208 17.68 -10.77 9.04
N TYR A 209 16.96 -10.12 8.14
CA TYR A 209 15.63 -9.58 8.38
C TYR A 209 14.65 -10.03 7.30
N ASN A 210 13.85 -11.08 7.56
CA ASN A 210 12.89 -11.57 6.58
C ASN A 210 11.71 -12.29 7.26
N HIS A 211 10.62 -12.47 6.52
CA HIS A 211 9.39 -13.07 7.06
C HIS A 211 9.54 -14.56 7.41
N ARG A 212 10.45 -15.31 6.77
CA ARG A 212 10.66 -16.74 7.07
C ARG A 212 11.14 -16.97 8.49
N ILE A 213 11.83 -15.98 9.06
CA ILE A 213 12.33 -16.01 10.45
C ILE A 213 11.66 -14.96 11.34
N GLY A 214 10.61 -14.25 10.83
CA GLY A 214 9.82 -13.29 11.60
C GLY A 214 10.56 -12.01 11.99
N THR A 215 11.59 -11.61 11.24
CA THR A 215 12.47 -10.48 11.58
C THR A 215 12.44 -9.35 10.54
N GLN A 216 11.60 -9.44 9.51
CA GLN A 216 11.48 -8.41 8.48
C GLN A 216 11.26 -7.02 9.10
N LYS A 217 11.80 -6.01 8.47
CA LYS A 217 11.67 -4.61 8.91
C LYS A 217 10.48 -3.98 8.18
N THR A 218 9.36 -3.88 8.86
CA THR A 218 8.09 -3.41 8.30
C THR A 218 7.53 -2.23 9.09
N ALA A 219 6.97 -1.25 8.38
CA ALA A 219 6.03 -0.27 8.93
C ALA A 219 4.69 -0.35 8.22
N THR A 220 3.62 0.02 8.92
CA THR A 220 2.26 0.03 8.37
C THR A 220 1.59 1.36 8.58
N TYR A 221 0.74 1.76 7.63
CA TYR A 221 0.01 3.01 7.70
C TYR A 221 -1.41 2.87 7.13
N MET A 222 -2.37 3.57 7.73
CA MET A 222 -3.76 3.60 7.23
C MET A 222 -3.95 4.74 6.24
N VAL A 223 -4.31 4.37 5.00
CA VAL A 223 -4.73 5.26 3.92
C VAL A 223 -6.15 4.85 3.54
N GLY A 224 -7.13 5.45 4.20
CA GLY A 224 -8.52 5.00 4.13
C GLY A 224 -9.16 5.06 2.74
N ASP A 225 -8.62 5.85 1.84
CA ASP A 225 -9.07 6.03 0.47
C ASP A 225 -8.11 5.47 -0.59
N ALA A 226 -7.15 4.63 -0.20
CA ALA A 226 -6.16 4.00 -1.10
C ALA A 226 -6.78 3.23 -2.28
N THR A 227 -8.01 2.72 -2.12
CA THR A 227 -8.74 1.98 -3.17
C THR A 227 -9.61 2.88 -4.05
N THR A 228 -9.86 4.13 -3.63
CA THR A 228 -10.72 5.08 -4.35
C THR A 228 -9.98 6.27 -4.91
N GLN A 229 -8.81 6.61 -4.37
CA GLN A 229 -7.96 7.72 -4.80
C GLN A 229 -6.56 7.25 -5.19
N PHE A 230 -5.88 8.06 -6.01
CA PHE A 230 -4.47 7.83 -6.33
C PHE A 230 -3.58 8.45 -5.27
N HIS A 231 -2.66 7.66 -4.73
CA HIS A 231 -1.64 8.08 -3.78
C HIS A 231 -0.24 7.87 -4.36
N ARG A 232 0.75 8.62 -3.86
CA ARG A 232 2.16 8.47 -4.23
C ARG A 232 2.84 7.58 -3.19
N TYR A 233 3.32 6.43 -3.64
CA TYR A 233 4.13 5.49 -2.87
C TYR A 233 5.58 5.69 -3.29
N ARG A 234 6.47 5.95 -2.33
CA ARG A 234 7.84 6.33 -2.63
C ARG A 234 8.83 5.76 -1.63
N VAL A 235 10.01 5.40 -2.13
CA VAL A 235 11.20 5.20 -1.30
C VAL A 235 12.32 6.13 -1.77
N ASP A 236 13.01 6.73 -0.81
CA ASP A 236 14.27 7.44 -0.97
C ASP A 236 15.39 6.53 -0.47
N TRP A 237 16.20 6.01 -1.38
CA TRP A 237 17.24 5.04 -1.10
C TRP A 237 18.62 5.65 -1.30
N THR A 238 19.41 5.68 -0.23
CA THR A 238 20.78 6.19 -0.16
C THR A 238 21.72 5.09 0.32
N PRO A 239 23.04 5.23 0.28
CA PRO A 239 23.97 4.27 0.90
C PRO A 239 23.76 4.04 2.40
N ALA A 240 23.15 5.01 3.08
CA ALA A 240 22.96 5.00 4.53
C ALA A 240 21.55 4.61 4.99
N THR A 241 20.52 4.87 4.17
CA THR A 241 19.12 4.68 4.59
C THR A 241 18.21 4.35 3.40
N ILE A 242 17.13 3.62 3.69
CA ILE A 242 15.94 3.53 2.84
C ILE A 242 14.77 4.12 3.64
N ARG A 243 14.12 5.17 3.08
CA ARG A 243 12.97 5.83 3.70
C ARG A 243 11.75 5.67 2.84
N GLY A 244 10.65 5.21 3.44
CA GLY A 244 9.35 5.08 2.80
C GLY A 244 8.45 6.28 3.05
N TYR A 245 7.65 6.65 2.04
CA TYR A 245 6.71 7.79 2.09
C TYR A 245 5.38 7.42 1.41
N ILE A 246 4.29 7.99 1.92
CA ILE A 246 3.02 8.07 1.20
C ILE A 246 2.62 9.55 1.14
N ASP A 247 2.35 10.08 -0.06
CA ASP A 247 1.99 11.49 -0.32
C ASP A 247 2.94 12.49 0.36
N ASP A 248 4.25 12.19 0.29
CA ASP A 248 5.35 12.94 0.92
C ASP A 248 5.39 12.89 2.48
N VAL A 249 4.49 12.17 3.12
CA VAL A 249 4.55 11.92 4.56
C VAL A 249 5.53 10.78 4.82
N PRO A 250 6.60 11.00 5.61
CA PRO A 250 7.55 9.95 5.95
C PRO A 250 6.89 8.92 6.87
N MET A 251 7.06 7.64 6.56
CA MET A 251 6.41 6.54 7.28
C MET A 251 7.37 5.51 7.81
N TYR A 252 8.52 5.37 7.16
CA TYR A 252 9.44 4.30 7.41
C TYR A 252 10.87 4.76 7.23
N GLU A 253 11.78 4.29 8.06
CA GLU A 253 13.21 4.44 7.89
C GLU A 253 13.92 3.14 8.27
N PHE A 254 14.70 2.63 7.33
CA PHE A 254 15.64 1.54 7.55
C PHE A 254 17.06 2.06 7.39
N VAL A 255 17.86 1.95 8.44
CA VAL A 255 19.22 2.49 8.52
C VAL A 255 20.23 1.38 8.28
N ASN A 256 21.27 1.67 7.49
CA ASN A 256 22.41 0.79 7.34
C ASN A 256 23.19 0.72 8.66
N GLU A 257 23.14 -0.44 9.30
CA GLU A 257 23.79 -0.69 10.60
C GLU A 257 25.32 -0.87 10.45
N GLY A 258 25.85 -0.96 9.24
CA GLY A 258 27.27 -1.20 9.00
C GLY A 258 27.76 -2.60 9.39
N THR A 259 26.86 -3.56 9.58
CA THR A 259 27.14 -4.92 10.06
C THR A 259 27.33 -5.94 8.93
N GLY A 260 27.33 -5.48 7.67
CA GLY A 260 27.56 -6.30 6.49
C GLY A 260 26.32 -6.67 5.68
N PRO A 261 26.49 -7.45 4.60
CA PRO A 261 25.46 -7.66 3.60
C PRO A 261 24.27 -8.49 4.10
N ALA A 262 24.42 -9.27 5.15
CA ALA A 262 23.28 -9.98 5.74
C ALA A 262 22.21 -9.02 6.29
N ALA A 263 22.63 -7.85 6.82
CA ALA A 263 21.72 -6.81 7.30
C ALA A 263 21.43 -5.75 6.24
N TRP A 264 22.40 -5.43 5.35
CA TRP A 264 22.30 -4.39 4.34
C TRP A 264 22.83 -4.83 2.98
N PRO A 265 22.05 -5.57 2.17
CA PRO A 265 22.44 -5.96 0.81
C PRO A 265 22.10 -4.90 -0.26
N PHE A 266 21.73 -3.70 0.15
CA PHE A 266 21.21 -2.63 -0.70
C PHE A 266 22.32 -1.73 -1.25
N ASP A 267 23.40 -2.32 -1.75
CA ASP A 267 24.55 -1.68 -2.42
C ASP A 267 24.78 -2.23 -3.83
N GLN A 268 23.75 -2.85 -4.39
CA GLN A 268 23.70 -3.42 -5.73
C GLN A 268 22.49 -2.89 -6.48
N ARG A 269 22.35 -3.21 -7.79
CA ARG A 269 21.22 -2.74 -8.59
C ARG A 269 19.95 -3.52 -8.29
N PHE A 270 18.83 -2.80 -8.24
CA PHE A 270 17.49 -3.33 -8.12
C PHE A 270 16.62 -2.87 -9.28
N HIS A 271 15.58 -3.63 -9.57
CA HIS A 271 14.57 -3.35 -10.57
C HIS A 271 13.18 -3.41 -9.97
N PHE A 272 12.22 -2.69 -10.57
CA PHE A 272 10.82 -2.72 -10.16
C PHE A 272 10.12 -4.04 -10.49
N LEU A 273 9.16 -4.38 -9.64
CA LEU A 273 8.10 -5.34 -9.90
C LEU A 273 6.75 -4.70 -9.56
N LEU A 274 5.75 -4.96 -10.42
CA LEU A 274 4.39 -4.47 -10.30
C LEU A 274 3.43 -5.63 -10.55
N ASN A 275 2.59 -5.98 -9.58
CA ASN A 275 1.68 -7.12 -9.75
C ASN A 275 0.44 -7.03 -8.85
N ILE A 276 -0.54 -7.89 -9.13
CA ILE A 276 -1.55 -8.32 -8.17
C ILE A 276 -1.44 -9.83 -8.05
N ALA A 277 -1.08 -10.33 -6.87
CA ALA A 277 -1.25 -11.72 -6.52
C ALA A 277 -2.70 -11.99 -6.09
N VAL A 278 -3.15 -13.24 -6.21
CA VAL A 278 -4.46 -13.70 -5.76
C VAL A 278 -4.25 -14.81 -4.74
N GLY A 279 -4.87 -14.67 -3.58
CA GLY A 279 -4.71 -15.64 -2.51
C GLY A 279 -3.29 -15.64 -1.92
N GLY A 280 -2.69 -16.81 -1.81
CA GLY A 280 -1.38 -16.99 -1.20
C GLY A 280 -1.42 -16.97 0.33
N ASP A 281 -0.25 -17.17 0.95
CA ASP A 281 -0.12 -17.32 2.40
C ASP A 281 -0.55 -16.07 3.16
N TRP A 282 -0.40 -14.90 2.54
CA TRP A 282 -0.80 -13.64 3.15
C TRP A 282 -2.08 -13.07 2.52
N GLY A 283 -2.13 -12.80 1.22
CA GLY A 283 -3.32 -12.25 0.57
C GLY A 283 -4.56 -13.13 0.69
N GLY A 284 -4.37 -14.45 0.83
CA GLY A 284 -5.42 -15.46 1.01
C GLY A 284 -5.76 -15.82 2.45
N LYS A 285 -5.16 -15.17 3.44
CA LYS A 285 -5.33 -15.51 4.87
C LYS A 285 -6.79 -15.57 5.33
N GLU A 286 -7.62 -14.66 4.83
CA GLU A 286 -9.07 -14.62 5.11
C GLU A 286 -9.91 -15.23 3.97
N GLY A 287 -9.28 -16.01 3.09
CA GLY A 287 -9.89 -16.59 1.90
C GLY A 287 -9.93 -15.63 0.71
N VAL A 288 -10.50 -16.10 -0.40
CA VAL A 288 -10.67 -15.32 -1.63
C VAL A 288 -12.15 -15.19 -1.93
N ASP A 289 -12.62 -13.97 -2.18
CA ASP A 289 -13.98 -13.71 -2.61
C ASP A 289 -14.01 -13.61 -4.14
N ASP A 290 -14.60 -14.61 -4.78
CA ASP A 290 -14.69 -14.70 -6.24
C ASP A 290 -15.48 -13.54 -6.87
N MET A 291 -16.36 -12.90 -6.11
CA MET A 291 -17.25 -11.86 -6.61
C MET A 291 -16.55 -10.50 -6.82
N ILE A 292 -15.34 -10.32 -6.26
CA ILE A 292 -14.60 -9.06 -6.39
C ILE A 292 -13.87 -8.93 -7.75
N PHE A 293 -13.75 -10.03 -8.48
CA PHE A 293 -13.05 -10.00 -9.76
C PHE A 293 -13.95 -9.53 -10.91
N PRO A 294 -13.43 -8.69 -11.83
CA PRO A 294 -12.03 -8.30 -11.97
C PRO A 294 -11.61 -7.22 -10.97
N ALA A 295 -10.43 -7.38 -10.33
CA ALA A 295 -9.82 -6.43 -9.44
C ALA A 295 -8.60 -5.76 -10.12
N THR A 296 -8.46 -4.45 -10.02
CA THR A 296 -7.49 -3.70 -10.82
C THR A 296 -6.64 -2.75 -9.97
N LEU A 297 -5.32 -2.90 -10.08
CA LEU A 297 -4.31 -1.92 -9.68
C LEU A 297 -4.12 -0.93 -10.84
N GLN A 298 -4.36 0.34 -10.59
CA GLN A 298 -4.14 1.41 -11.56
C GLN A 298 -2.90 2.20 -11.19
N ILE A 299 -1.99 2.38 -12.14
CA ILE A 299 -0.74 3.10 -11.96
C ILE A 299 -0.72 4.26 -12.94
N ASP A 300 -0.64 5.50 -12.42
CA ASP A 300 -0.61 6.73 -13.17
C ASP A 300 0.80 6.97 -13.76
N TYR A 301 1.83 6.77 -12.93
CA TYR A 301 3.21 6.83 -13.40
C TYR A 301 4.16 6.01 -12.50
N VAL A 302 5.32 5.69 -13.06
CA VAL A 302 6.51 5.20 -12.36
C VAL A 302 7.67 6.11 -12.70
N ARG A 303 8.40 6.62 -11.70
CA ARG A 303 9.51 7.56 -11.87
C ARG A 303 10.69 7.20 -10.99
N VAL A 304 11.90 7.33 -11.54
CA VAL A 304 13.17 7.19 -10.81
C VAL A 304 13.96 8.48 -10.94
N TYR A 305 14.38 9.03 -9.80
CA TYR A 305 15.21 10.23 -9.73
C TYR A 305 16.58 9.86 -9.18
N ARG A 306 17.63 10.31 -9.86
CA ARG A 306 19.01 10.00 -9.46
C ARG A 306 19.36 10.63 -8.13
N LEU A 307 20.06 9.88 -7.29
CA LEU A 307 20.68 10.38 -6.09
C LEU A 307 21.89 11.23 -6.45
N VAL A 308 22.04 12.41 -5.83
CA VAL A 308 23.16 13.32 -6.03
C VAL A 308 24.09 13.24 -4.82
N ASP A 309 25.34 12.87 -5.05
CA ASP A 309 26.37 12.83 -4.01
C ASP A 309 26.65 14.25 -3.50
N PRO A 310 26.48 14.53 -2.20
CA PRO A 310 26.70 15.83 -1.62
C PRO A 310 28.18 16.31 -1.70
N ALA A 311 29.14 15.38 -1.78
CA ALA A 311 30.55 15.72 -1.84
C ALA A 311 30.99 16.14 -3.25
N THR A 312 30.42 15.50 -4.27
CA THR A 312 30.84 15.72 -5.68
C THR A 312 29.83 16.53 -6.49
N GLY A 313 28.58 16.63 -6.01
CA GLY A 313 27.47 17.21 -6.76
C GLY A 313 27.06 16.40 -8.01
N ARG A 314 27.59 15.18 -8.18
CA ARG A 314 27.29 14.28 -9.29
C ARG A 314 26.30 13.19 -8.87
N GLY A 315 25.64 12.60 -9.85
CA GLY A 315 24.80 11.44 -9.60
C GLY A 315 25.62 10.30 -8.97
N ALA A 316 25.07 9.69 -7.93
CA ALA A 316 25.63 8.47 -7.38
C ALA A 316 25.25 7.30 -8.32
N GLU A 317 26.25 6.55 -8.78
CA GLU A 317 26.09 5.35 -9.61
C GLU A 317 26.05 4.09 -8.75
#